data_e6674ee4ad61e957e7326b7a0905ff2d
#
_entry.id   e6674ee4ad61e957e7326b7a0905ff2d
#
_cell.length_a   1.000
_cell.length_b   1.000
_cell.length_c   1.000
_cell.angle_alpha   90.00
_cell.angle_beta   90.00
_cell.angle_gamma   90.00
#
_symmetry.space_group_name_H-M   'P 1'
#
loop_
_entity.id
_entity.type
_entity.pdbx_description
1 polymer ?
#
loop_
_entity_poly.entity_id
_entity_poly.type
_entity_poly.pdbx_seq_one_letter_code
_entity_poly.pdbx_strand_id
1 'polypeptide(L)'
;MECIVLAGGLGTRLQSVIGAYPKCMAEVNGKPFLHYLFDYIEQQGCTRVILSLGFKHEVILEWLQQQHRKFEVDYVVETEPLGTGGGISLALAKAKEQDILVLNGDTMFQVDLSGMMQYHTEKNAGTTLALKQMHNFDRYGVVQIDENGSITAFEEKK
;
A
#
# COMPACT_ATOMS: atom_id res chain seq x y z
N MET A 1 11.91 -4.72 -8.60
CA MET A 1 10.70 -4.92 -7.77
C MET A 1 9.85 -3.66 -7.84
N GLU A 2 8.60 -3.81 -8.25
CA GLU A 2 7.65 -2.72 -8.47
C GLU A 2 6.56 -2.77 -7.40
N CYS A 3 6.12 -1.59 -6.91
CA CYS A 3 5.11 -1.48 -5.86
C CYS A 3 3.96 -0.57 -6.30
N ILE A 4 2.73 -0.96 -6.00
CA ILE A 4 1.56 -0.07 -5.97
C ILE A 4 1.35 0.39 -4.53
N VAL A 5 1.19 1.71 -4.34
CA VAL A 5 0.85 2.30 -3.04
C VAL A 5 -0.55 2.92 -3.13
N LEU A 6 -1.47 2.40 -2.34
CA LEU A 6 -2.85 2.88 -2.29
C LEU A 6 -2.96 4.12 -1.40
N ALA A 7 -3.13 5.27 -1.99
CA ALA A 7 -3.19 6.57 -1.32
C ALA A 7 -4.45 7.41 -1.70
N GLY A 8 -5.47 6.76 -2.30
CA GLY A 8 -6.71 7.43 -2.75
C GLY A 8 -7.78 7.61 -1.69
N GLY A 9 -7.62 7.05 -0.49
CA GLY A 9 -8.66 7.01 0.54
C GLY A 9 -9.04 8.39 1.10
N LEU A 10 -10.35 8.62 1.31
CA LEU A 10 -10.91 9.86 1.86
C LEU A 10 -10.49 10.15 3.31
N GLY A 11 -9.98 9.17 4.06
CA GLY A 11 -9.50 9.35 5.43
C GLY A 11 -10.52 9.92 6.42
N THR A 12 -11.81 9.70 6.21
CA THR A 12 -12.92 10.35 6.93
C THR A 12 -12.83 10.32 8.46
N ARG A 13 -12.25 9.24 9.02
CA ARG A 13 -12.09 9.09 10.49
C ARG A 13 -11.05 10.03 11.08
N LEU A 14 -10.09 10.50 10.30
CA LEU A 14 -9.01 11.39 10.74
C LEU A 14 -9.24 12.85 10.33
N GLN A 15 -10.24 13.15 9.53
CA GLN A 15 -10.52 14.51 9.06
C GLN A 15 -10.68 15.52 10.18
N SER A 16 -11.21 15.11 11.35
CA SER A 16 -11.33 15.98 12.53
C SER A 16 -9.97 16.38 13.14
N VAL A 17 -8.91 15.61 12.85
CA VAL A 17 -7.56 15.82 13.42
C VAL A 17 -6.61 16.44 12.41
N ILE A 18 -6.62 15.93 11.17
CA ILE A 18 -5.68 16.37 10.11
C ILE A 18 -6.30 17.36 9.13
N GLY A 19 -7.58 17.76 9.36
CA GLY A 19 -8.31 18.62 8.43
C GLY A 19 -8.53 17.96 7.08
N ALA A 20 -8.57 18.77 6.03
CA ALA A 20 -8.85 18.29 4.67
C ALA A 20 -7.57 17.82 3.93
N TYR A 21 -6.66 17.13 4.61
CA TYR A 21 -5.44 16.55 3.99
C TYR A 21 -5.62 15.07 3.67
N PRO A 22 -4.94 14.54 2.63
CA PRO A 22 -4.87 13.10 2.40
C PRO A 22 -4.25 12.40 3.62
N LYS A 23 -4.79 11.26 4.03
CA LYS A 23 -4.35 10.55 5.25
C LYS A 23 -2.86 10.19 5.23
N CYS A 24 -2.33 9.80 4.07
CA CYS A 24 -0.91 9.50 3.90
C CYS A 24 0.00 10.74 4.04
N MET A 25 -0.57 11.95 3.97
CA MET A 25 0.13 13.21 4.19
C MET A 25 0.01 13.71 5.64
N ALA A 26 -0.62 12.95 6.53
CA ALA A 26 -0.62 13.25 7.96
C ALA A 26 0.81 13.39 8.48
N GLU A 27 1.08 14.48 9.20
CA GLU A 27 2.41 14.77 9.71
C GLU A 27 2.74 13.86 10.89
N VAL A 28 3.90 13.24 10.84
CA VAL A 28 4.53 12.47 11.90
C VAL A 28 5.94 13.01 12.10
N ASN A 29 6.21 13.57 13.26
CA ASN A 29 7.52 14.15 13.60
C ASN A 29 8.10 15.08 12.51
N GLY A 30 7.26 16.00 12.01
CA GLY A 30 7.64 17.03 11.04
C GLY A 30 7.73 16.56 9.58
N LYS A 31 7.32 15.33 9.26
CA LYS A 31 7.30 14.80 7.90
C LYS A 31 5.99 14.07 7.61
N PRO A 32 5.51 14.07 6.36
CA PRO A 32 4.34 13.27 5.99
C PRO A 32 4.56 11.79 6.25
N PHE A 33 3.54 11.05 6.64
CA PHE A 33 3.61 9.60 6.81
C PHE A 33 4.14 8.88 5.55
N LEU A 34 3.74 9.34 4.38
CA LEU A 34 4.20 8.82 3.09
C LEU A 34 5.73 8.89 2.93
N HIS A 35 6.40 9.86 3.57
CA HIS A 35 7.86 9.96 3.58
C HIS A 35 8.50 8.71 4.22
N TYR A 36 7.99 8.28 5.37
CA TYR A 36 8.49 7.08 6.07
C TYR A 36 8.20 5.80 5.29
N LEU A 37 7.04 5.72 4.66
CA LEU A 37 6.72 4.60 3.79
C LEU A 37 7.67 4.53 2.59
N PHE A 38 8.02 5.67 1.99
CA PHE A 38 8.98 5.75 0.90
C PHE A 38 10.39 5.35 1.35
N ASP A 39 10.83 5.77 2.54
CA ASP A 39 12.11 5.34 3.11
C ASP A 39 12.16 3.82 3.29
N TYR A 40 11.08 3.22 3.79
CA TYR A 40 10.96 1.78 3.93
C TYR A 40 11.01 1.06 2.57
N ILE A 41 10.22 1.49 1.58
CA ILE A 41 10.18 0.91 0.24
C ILE A 41 11.57 1.00 -0.44
N GLU A 42 12.26 2.13 -0.28
CA GLU A 42 13.61 2.34 -0.83
C GLU A 42 14.63 1.38 -0.19
N GLN A 43 14.58 1.21 1.13
CA GLN A 43 15.44 0.28 1.88
C GLN A 43 15.19 -1.18 1.48
N GLN A 44 13.97 -1.54 1.08
CA GLN A 44 13.60 -2.87 0.60
C GLN A 44 13.99 -3.11 -0.87
N GLY A 45 14.64 -2.15 -1.53
CA GLY A 45 15.13 -2.30 -2.89
C GLY A 45 14.06 -2.18 -3.98
N CYS A 46 12.94 -1.53 -3.70
CA CYS A 46 11.98 -1.16 -4.74
C CYS A 46 12.63 -0.22 -5.75
N THR A 47 12.39 -0.47 -7.03
CA THR A 47 12.95 0.32 -8.15
C THR A 47 11.90 1.23 -8.80
N ARG A 48 10.63 0.94 -8.58
CA ARG A 48 9.52 1.73 -9.11
C ARG A 48 8.30 1.64 -8.19
N VAL A 49 7.63 2.79 -8.01
CA VAL A 49 6.39 2.94 -7.22
C VAL A 49 5.32 3.55 -8.08
N ILE A 50 4.14 2.95 -8.09
CA ILE A 50 2.93 3.48 -8.73
C ILE A 50 1.97 3.91 -7.61
N LEU A 51 1.66 5.19 -7.52
CA LEU A 51 0.68 5.70 -6.56
C LEU A 51 -0.73 5.62 -7.14
N SER A 52 -1.65 4.98 -6.45
CA SER A 52 -3.09 5.11 -6.71
C SER A 52 -3.62 6.24 -5.84
N LEU A 53 -3.91 7.37 -6.47
CA LEU A 53 -4.31 8.62 -5.84
C LEU A 53 -5.80 8.88 -6.02
N GLY A 54 -6.38 9.69 -5.15
CA GLY A 54 -7.77 10.11 -5.23
C GLY A 54 -7.97 11.48 -4.61
N PHE A 55 -8.61 11.54 -3.46
CA PHE A 55 -8.92 12.78 -2.76
C PHE A 55 -7.68 13.65 -2.53
N LYS A 56 -7.75 14.90 -3.03
CA LYS A 56 -6.69 15.90 -2.90
C LYS A 56 -5.29 15.40 -3.34
N HIS A 57 -5.26 14.66 -4.42
CA HIS A 57 -4.02 14.15 -5.01
C HIS A 57 -3.00 15.26 -5.32
N GLU A 58 -3.45 16.50 -5.56
CA GLU A 58 -2.57 17.65 -5.85
C GLU A 58 -1.56 17.88 -4.73
N VAL A 59 -1.97 17.71 -3.47
CA VAL A 59 -1.09 17.86 -2.30
C VAL A 59 0.04 16.83 -2.32
N ILE A 60 -0.26 15.61 -2.73
CA ILE A 60 0.74 14.53 -2.84
C ILE A 60 1.68 14.82 -4.01
N LEU A 61 1.14 15.25 -5.16
CA LEU A 61 1.95 15.56 -6.34
C LEU A 61 2.88 16.75 -6.11
N GLU A 62 2.43 17.80 -5.42
CA GLU A 62 3.26 18.93 -5.03
C GLU A 62 4.40 18.49 -4.10
N TRP A 63 4.10 17.67 -3.11
CA TRP A 63 5.11 17.10 -2.22
C TRP A 63 6.12 16.24 -2.98
N LEU A 64 5.67 15.40 -3.93
CA LEU A 64 6.54 14.54 -4.74
C LEU A 64 7.57 15.33 -5.55
N GLN A 65 7.24 16.51 -6.05
CA GLN A 65 8.17 17.36 -6.80
C GLN A 65 9.42 17.75 -5.99
N GLN A 66 9.30 17.72 -4.66
CA GLN A 66 10.39 18.07 -3.75
C GLN A 66 11.18 16.84 -3.27
N GLN A 67 10.79 15.63 -3.70
CA GLN A 67 11.43 14.40 -3.27
C GLN A 67 12.50 13.94 -4.25
N HIS A 68 13.64 13.51 -3.69
CA HIS A 68 14.67 12.81 -4.45
C HIS A 68 14.74 11.38 -3.95
N ARG A 69 14.32 10.43 -4.77
CA ARG A 69 14.28 8.99 -4.44
C ARG A 69 15.10 8.18 -5.43
N LYS A 70 15.57 7.01 -5.02
CA LYS A 70 16.33 6.09 -5.88
C LYS A 70 15.42 5.24 -6.76
N PHE A 71 14.11 5.33 -6.58
CA PHE A 71 13.12 4.65 -7.38
C PHE A 71 12.32 5.63 -8.26
N GLU A 72 11.85 5.14 -9.38
CA GLU A 72 10.92 5.87 -10.27
C GLU A 72 9.54 5.97 -9.60
N VAL A 73 8.89 7.13 -9.69
CA VAL A 73 7.50 7.30 -9.23
C VAL A 73 6.61 7.60 -10.41
N ASP A 74 5.54 6.82 -10.54
CA ASP A 74 4.41 7.07 -11.43
C ASP A 74 3.12 7.14 -10.62
N TYR A 75 2.02 7.57 -11.21
CA TYR A 75 0.75 7.64 -10.51
C TYR A 75 -0.46 7.50 -11.45
N VAL A 76 -1.58 7.11 -10.86
CA VAL A 76 -2.92 7.20 -11.44
C VAL A 76 -3.81 7.99 -10.49
N VAL A 77 -4.85 8.63 -11.03
CA VAL A 77 -5.82 9.40 -10.23
C VAL A 77 -7.21 8.81 -10.44
N GLU A 78 -7.85 8.41 -9.34
CA GLU A 78 -9.26 8.00 -9.34
C GLU A 78 -10.15 9.23 -9.49
N THR A 79 -11.00 9.26 -10.51
CA THR A 79 -12.00 10.33 -10.74
C THR A 79 -13.22 10.18 -9.82
N GLU A 80 -13.46 8.96 -9.35
CA GLU A 80 -14.47 8.60 -8.36
C GLU A 80 -13.92 7.48 -7.47
N PRO A 81 -14.42 7.28 -6.25
CA PRO A 81 -13.93 6.22 -5.36
C PRO A 81 -14.15 4.83 -5.96
N LEU A 82 -13.07 4.17 -6.38
CA LEU A 82 -13.11 2.83 -6.97
C LEU A 82 -12.99 1.70 -5.92
N GLY A 83 -12.69 2.06 -4.67
CA GLY A 83 -12.37 1.10 -3.63
C GLY A 83 -11.00 0.45 -3.84
N THR A 84 -10.60 -0.44 -2.91
CA THR A 84 -9.26 -1.05 -2.92
C THR A 84 -8.96 -1.79 -4.23
N GLY A 85 -9.87 -2.68 -4.65
CA GLY A 85 -9.69 -3.47 -5.88
C GLY A 85 -9.66 -2.63 -7.14
N GLY A 86 -10.52 -1.61 -7.22
CA GLY A 86 -10.55 -0.69 -8.37
C GLY A 86 -9.30 0.18 -8.46
N GLY A 87 -8.80 0.69 -7.34
CA GLY A 87 -7.55 1.45 -7.28
C GLY A 87 -6.33 0.60 -7.71
N ILE A 88 -6.27 -0.66 -7.27
CA ILE A 88 -5.25 -1.61 -7.73
C ILE A 88 -5.36 -1.82 -9.24
N SER A 89 -6.56 -2.14 -9.75
CA SER A 89 -6.80 -2.39 -11.17
C SER A 89 -6.39 -1.20 -12.04
N LEU A 90 -6.71 0.02 -11.61
CA LEU A 90 -6.32 1.23 -12.30
C LEU A 90 -4.79 1.41 -12.33
N ALA A 91 -4.12 1.18 -11.21
CA ALA A 91 -2.67 1.31 -11.10
C ALA A 91 -1.92 0.22 -11.91
N LEU A 92 -2.47 -1.00 -11.98
CA LEU A 92 -1.91 -2.10 -12.77
C LEU A 92 -1.78 -1.77 -14.26
N ALA A 93 -2.60 -0.86 -14.80
CA ALA A 93 -2.46 -0.41 -16.18
C ALA A 93 -1.11 0.28 -16.46
N LYS A 94 -0.39 0.72 -15.43
CA LYS A 94 0.95 1.32 -15.51
C LYS A 94 2.08 0.38 -15.08
N ALA A 95 1.75 -0.83 -14.63
CA ALA A 95 2.72 -1.82 -14.21
C ALA A 95 3.57 -2.30 -15.38
N LYS A 96 4.84 -2.56 -15.12
CA LYS A 96 5.82 -3.10 -16.08
C LYS A 96 6.26 -4.52 -15.73
N GLU A 97 6.19 -4.87 -14.44
CA GLU A 97 6.51 -6.21 -13.94
C GLU A 97 5.24 -7.07 -13.84
N GLN A 98 5.39 -8.39 -13.89
CA GLN A 98 4.27 -9.32 -13.79
C GLN A 98 3.79 -9.45 -12.34
N ASP A 99 4.73 -9.53 -11.40
CA ASP A 99 4.46 -9.67 -9.98
C ASP A 99 4.65 -8.31 -9.31
N ILE A 100 3.59 -7.81 -8.68
CA ILE A 100 3.52 -6.46 -8.13
C ILE A 100 3.21 -6.53 -6.64
N LEU A 101 3.98 -5.78 -5.84
CA LEU A 101 3.66 -5.55 -4.44
C LEU A 101 2.56 -4.49 -4.30
N VAL A 102 1.63 -4.71 -3.40
CA VAL A 102 0.58 -3.73 -3.07
C VAL A 102 0.69 -3.35 -1.60
N LEU A 103 0.79 -2.07 -1.32
CA LEU A 103 0.94 -1.50 0.01
C LEU A 103 -0.12 -0.41 0.25
N ASN A 104 -0.60 -0.32 1.49
CA ASN A 104 -1.44 0.80 1.90
C ASN A 104 -0.58 2.04 2.18
N GLY A 105 -0.94 3.18 1.60
CA GLY A 105 -0.24 4.45 1.76
C GLY A 105 -0.39 5.09 3.15
N ASP A 106 -1.26 4.53 3.99
CA ASP A 106 -1.62 5.06 5.31
C ASP A 106 -1.33 4.09 6.47
N THR A 107 -0.62 3.02 6.21
CA THR A 107 -0.30 1.98 7.20
C THR A 107 1.16 1.56 7.05
N MET A 108 1.88 1.48 8.18
CA MET A 108 3.21 0.89 8.21
C MET A 108 3.11 -0.57 8.70
N PHE A 109 3.45 -1.48 7.81
CA PHE A 109 3.56 -2.90 8.12
C PHE A 109 4.91 -3.40 7.61
N GLN A 110 5.87 -3.52 8.51
CA GLN A 110 7.23 -3.89 8.15
C GLN A 110 7.32 -5.40 7.89
N VAL A 111 7.64 -5.73 6.67
CA VAL A 111 7.82 -7.09 6.14
C VAL A 111 9.09 -7.10 5.30
N ASP A 112 9.81 -8.20 5.27
CA ASP A 112 10.85 -8.43 4.26
C ASP A 112 10.19 -8.62 2.90
N LEU A 113 10.12 -7.54 2.11
CA LEU A 113 9.46 -7.55 0.81
C LEU A 113 10.20 -8.46 -0.20
N SER A 114 11.52 -8.53 -0.11
CA SER A 114 12.32 -9.41 -0.97
C SER A 114 12.05 -10.87 -0.65
N GLY A 115 12.02 -11.23 0.62
CA GLY A 115 11.64 -12.57 1.08
C GLY A 115 10.20 -12.93 0.70
N MET A 116 9.28 -11.97 0.77
CA MET A 116 7.89 -12.17 0.33
C MET A 116 7.79 -12.47 -1.17
N MET A 117 8.53 -11.75 -2.02
CA MET A 117 8.58 -11.98 -3.47
C MET A 117 9.23 -13.34 -3.80
N GLN A 118 10.30 -13.70 -3.09
CA GLN A 118 10.92 -15.03 -3.24
C GLN A 118 9.91 -16.14 -2.89
N TYR A 119 9.23 -16.03 -1.76
CA TYR A 119 8.19 -16.99 -1.34
C TYR A 119 7.06 -17.09 -2.36
N HIS A 120 6.60 -15.97 -2.92
CA HIS A 120 5.59 -15.92 -3.96
C HIS A 120 6.00 -16.75 -5.18
N THR A 121 7.22 -16.54 -5.66
CA THR A 121 7.79 -17.27 -6.81
C THR A 121 7.96 -18.76 -6.51
N GLU A 122 8.54 -19.12 -5.36
CA GLU A 122 8.76 -20.50 -4.95
C GLU A 122 7.45 -21.30 -4.82
N LYS A 123 6.39 -20.66 -4.36
CA LYS A 123 5.06 -21.27 -4.24
C LYS A 123 4.26 -21.23 -5.55
N ASN A 124 4.76 -20.58 -6.59
CA ASN A 124 4.03 -20.33 -7.83
C ASN A 124 2.62 -19.80 -7.54
N ALA A 125 2.52 -18.85 -6.62
CA ALA A 125 1.27 -18.36 -6.08
C ALA A 125 0.64 -17.31 -7.01
N GLY A 126 -0.68 -17.31 -7.14
CA GLY A 126 -1.40 -16.21 -7.83
C GLY A 126 -1.52 -14.96 -6.96
N THR A 127 -1.50 -15.12 -5.63
CA THR A 127 -1.53 -14.02 -4.65
C THR A 127 -0.85 -14.46 -3.37
N THR A 128 -0.05 -13.57 -2.77
CA THR A 128 0.59 -13.79 -1.47
C THR A 128 0.23 -12.67 -0.52
N LEU A 129 -0.16 -13.01 0.69
CA LEU A 129 -0.50 -12.04 1.74
C LEU A 129 0.54 -12.07 2.86
N ALA A 130 0.98 -10.89 3.29
CA ALA A 130 1.70 -10.75 4.54
C ALA A 130 0.70 -10.70 5.69
N LEU A 131 0.80 -11.61 6.63
CA LEU A 131 -0.11 -11.75 7.75
C LEU A 131 0.60 -11.45 9.08
N LYS A 132 -0.16 -10.95 10.04
CA LYS A 132 0.30 -10.76 11.41
C LYS A 132 -0.60 -11.57 12.34
N GLN A 133 0.01 -12.43 13.17
CA GLN A 133 -0.73 -13.09 14.21
C GLN A 133 -1.19 -12.08 15.26
N MET A 134 -2.48 -12.10 15.57
CA MET A 134 -3.11 -11.20 16.53
C MET A 134 -4.00 -11.98 17.50
N HIS A 135 -4.12 -11.47 18.72
CA HIS A 135 -4.99 -12.03 19.76
C HIS A 135 -5.95 -10.93 20.25
N ASN A 136 -7.19 -11.30 20.56
CA ASN A 136 -8.20 -10.40 21.13
C ASN A 136 -8.41 -9.11 20.29
N PHE A 137 -8.68 -9.26 19.00
CA PHE A 137 -8.92 -8.15 18.08
C PHE A 137 -10.35 -8.20 17.48
N ASP A 138 -10.88 -7.03 17.13
CA ASP A 138 -12.24 -6.85 16.57
C ASP A 138 -12.27 -6.00 15.29
N ARG A 139 -11.09 -5.52 14.83
CA ARG A 139 -11.00 -4.50 13.77
C ARG A 139 -10.60 -5.05 12.40
N TYR A 140 -10.19 -6.28 12.31
CA TYR A 140 -9.61 -6.86 11.10
C TYR A 140 -10.35 -8.12 10.70
N GLY A 141 -10.34 -8.44 9.39
CA GLY A 141 -10.71 -9.76 8.92
C GLY A 141 -9.68 -10.81 9.30
N VAL A 142 -10.08 -12.06 9.32
CA VAL A 142 -9.24 -13.21 9.64
C VAL A 142 -8.94 -14.00 8.38
N VAL A 143 -7.67 -14.38 8.21
CA VAL A 143 -7.24 -15.29 7.16
C VAL A 143 -6.94 -16.65 7.79
N GLN A 144 -7.60 -17.70 7.32
CA GLN A 144 -7.31 -19.09 7.68
C GLN A 144 -6.32 -19.66 6.69
N ILE A 145 -5.30 -20.35 7.18
CA ILE A 145 -4.25 -20.99 6.37
C ILE A 145 -4.11 -22.45 6.75
N ASP A 146 -3.73 -23.29 5.81
CA ASP A 146 -3.36 -24.68 6.05
C ASP A 146 -1.89 -24.82 6.48
N GLU A 147 -1.45 -26.08 6.69
CA GLU A 147 -0.08 -26.41 7.10
C GLU A 147 0.98 -26.01 6.06
N ASN A 148 0.59 -25.82 4.80
CA ASN A 148 1.48 -25.41 3.70
C ASN A 148 1.51 -23.89 3.48
N GLY A 149 0.73 -23.14 4.30
CA GLY A 149 0.58 -21.70 4.18
C GLY A 149 -0.42 -21.26 3.09
N SER A 150 -1.22 -22.18 2.53
CA SER A 150 -2.26 -21.83 1.57
C SER A 150 -3.48 -21.26 2.27
N ILE A 151 -4.06 -20.20 1.70
CA ILE A 151 -5.26 -19.56 2.24
C ILE A 151 -6.45 -20.47 1.99
N THR A 152 -7.15 -20.88 3.04
CA THR A 152 -8.32 -21.74 3.00
C THR A 152 -9.64 -20.96 3.16
N ALA A 153 -9.61 -19.84 3.87
CA ALA A 153 -10.77 -18.97 4.04
C ALA A 153 -10.35 -17.54 4.37
N PHE A 154 -11.22 -16.61 4.03
CA PHE A 154 -11.16 -15.21 4.44
C PHE A 154 -12.48 -14.85 5.13
N GLU A 155 -12.39 -14.45 6.39
CA GLU A 155 -13.55 -14.06 7.18
C GLU A 155 -13.52 -12.55 7.42
N GLU A 156 -14.48 -11.82 6.85
CA GLU A 156 -14.66 -10.40 7.13
C GLU A 156 -15.03 -10.20 8.61
N LYS A 157 -14.65 -9.05 9.14
CA LYS A 157 -15.11 -8.63 10.47
C LYS A 157 -16.63 -8.51 10.49
N LYS A 158 -17.24 -8.95 11.56
CA LYS A 158 -18.68 -8.74 11.84
C LYS A 158 -18.98 -7.33 12.28
#